data_7990255ba57aab6b3ea7c4c75eef57bf
#
_entry.id   7990255ba57aab6b3ea7c4c75eef57bf
#
_cell.length_a   1.000
_cell.length_b   1.000
_cell.length_c   1.000
_cell.angle_alpha   90.00
_cell.angle_beta   90.00
_cell.angle_gamma   90.00
#
_symmetry.space_group_name_H-M   'P 1'
#
loop_
_entity.id
_entity.type
_entity.pdbx_description
1 polymer ?
#
loop_
_entity_poly.entity_id
_entity_poly.type
_entity_poly.pdbx_seq_one_letter_code
_entity_poly.pdbx_strand_id
1 'polypeptide(L)'
;MAEIVHLKADATEEDILSVIDRDAAVILDDVLNADLLNQIKDELDPYLNSYIKGKTEFTGFETKRVGGLLARSLGCQDLALHPLINSLACNFLKPYGDGYQLHFTSAVSIGPGETKQILHRDR
;
A
#
# COMPACT_ATOMS: atom_id res chain seq x y z
N MET A 1 17.83 -7.97 -13.17
CA MET A 1 16.63 -7.29 -12.63
C MET A 1 16.84 -7.20 -11.13
N ALA A 2 16.67 -6.05 -10.50
CA ALA A 2 16.73 -5.98 -9.05
C ALA A 2 15.54 -6.77 -8.50
N GLU A 3 15.81 -7.71 -7.60
CA GLU A 3 14.79 -8.52 -6.94
C GLU A 3 14.43 -7.83 -5.62
N ILE A 4 13.13 -7.64 -5.36
CA ILE A 4 12.67 -7.04 -4.11
C ILE A 4 12.86 -8.08 -3.00
N VAL A 5 13.43 -7.65 -1.87
CA VAL A 5 13.65 -8.53 -0.72
C VAL A 5 12.32 -8.88 -0.06
N HIS A 6 12.12 -10.16 0.21
CA HIS A 6 11.02 -10.69 0.99
C HIS A 6 11.47 -10.98 2.42
N LEU A 7 10.74 -10.50 3.39
CA LEU A 7 10.92 -10.81 4.82
C LEU A 7 9.61 -11.34 5.38
N LYS A 8 9.70 -12.22 6.38
CA LYS A 8 8.52 -12.73 7.08
C LYS A 8 7.96 -11.68 8.04
N ALA A 9 6.71 -11.81 8.41
CA ALA A 9 6.02 -10.90 9.34
C ALA A 9 6.66 -10.87 10.75
N ASP A 10 7.45 -11.87 11.13
CA ASP A 10 8.19 -11.97 12.39
C ASP A 10 9.64 -11.45 12.30
N ALA A 11 10.05 -10.87 11.17
CA ALA A 11 11.33 -10.20 11.04
C ALA A 11 11.42 -9.01 12.02
N THR A 12 12.63 -8.71 12.50
CA THR A 12 12.83 -7.59 13.40
C THR A 12 12.60 -6.26 12.68
N GLU A 13 12.16 -5.24 13.42
CA GLU A 13 12.01 -3.89 12.84
C GLU A 13 13.35 -3.36 12.29
N GLU A 14 14.46 -3.67 12.94
CA GLU A 14 15.80 -3.28 12.52
C GLU A 14 16.14 -3.89 11.15
N ASP A 15 15.86 -5.18 10.94
CA ASP A 15 16.08 -5.84 9.66
C ASP A 15 15.22 -5.21 8.56
N ILE A 16 13.95 -4.96 8.85
CA ILE A 16 13.00 -4.36 7.89
C ILE A 16 13.47 -2.95 7.50
N LEU A 17 13.78 -2.10 8.49
CA LEU A 17 14.25 -0.72 8.24
C LEU A 17 15.58 -0.70 7.48
N SER A 18 16.49 -1.61 7.80
CA SER A 18 17.76 -1.77 7.08
C SER A 18 17.56 -2.07 5.59
N VAL A 19 16.57 -2.92 5.25
CA VAL A 19 16.23 -3.22 3.86
C VAL A 19 15.58 -2.01 3.19
N ILE A 20 14.67 -1.30 3.87
CA ILE A 20 14.03 -0.09 3.34
C ILE A 20 15.08 1.00 3.05
N ASP A 21 16.03 1.21 3.94
CA ASP A 21 17.09 2.22 3.76
C ASP A 21 18.01 1.88 2.59
N ARG A 22 18.31 0.60 2.38
CA ARG A 22 19.18 0.16 1.28
C ARG A 22 18.48 0.12 -0.07
N ASP A 23 17.27 -0.44 -0.12
CA ASP A 23 16.59 -0.85 -1.35
C ASP A 23 15.35 0.01 -1.66
N ALA A 24 14.95 0.88 -0.74
CA ALA A 24 13.73 1.71 -0.80
C ALA A 24 12.41 0.92 -0.90
N ALA A 25 12.46 -0.42 -0.78
CA ALA A 25 11.29 -1.29 -0.83
C ALA A 25 11.57 -2.62 -0.13
N VAL A 26 10.54 -3.19 0.47
CA VAL A 26 10.55 -4.53 1.07
C VAL A 26 9.16 -5.15 0.93
N ILE A 27 9.07 -6.45 0.78
CA ILE A 27 7.81 -7.20 0.89
C ILE A 27 7.81 -7.93 2.22
N LEU A 28 6.76 -7.72 3.01
CA LEU A 28 6.52 -8.44 4.26
C LEU A 28 5.47 -9.52 3.98
N ASP A 29 5.92 -10.78 3.98
CA ASP A 29 5.05 -11.92 3.72
C ASP A 29 4.18 -12.21 4.94
N ASP A 30 2.93 -12.63 4.68
CA ASP A 30 1.98 -13.13 5.68
C ASP A 30 1.60 -12.13 6.80
N VAL A 31 1.75 -10.82 6.57
CA VAL A 31 1.27 -9.77 7.51
C VAL A 31 -0.25 -9.81 7.61
N LEU A 32 -0.93 -10.03 6.50
CA LEU A 32 -2.39 -10.16 6.46
C LEU A 32 -2.78 -11.64 6.49
N ASN A 33 -3.65 -12.01 7.44
CA ASN A 33 -4.29 -13.31 7.39
C ASN A 33 -5.35 -13.38 6.28
N ALA A 34 -5.77 -14.58 5.93
CA ALA A 34 -6.73 -14.80 4.84
C ALA A 34 -8.08 -14.14 5.08
N ASP A 35 -8.55 -14.10 6.32
CA ASP A 35 -9.85 -13.53 6.68
C ASP A 35 -9.85 -12.03 6.46
N LEU A 36 -8.84 -11.30 6.96
CA LEU A 36 -8.71 -9.86 6.76
C LEU A 36 -8.52 -9.53 5.27
N LEU A 37 -7.73 -10.32 4.54
CA LEU A 37 -7.55 -10.12 3.11
C LEU A 37 -8.86 -10.28 2.34
N ASN A 38 -9.67 -11.31 2.65
CA ASN A 38 -10.97 -11.52 2.04
C ASN A 38 -11.95 -10.41 2.41
N GLN A 39 -11.99 -10.00 3.67
CA GLN A 39 -12.81 -8.88 4.13
C GLN A 39 -12.50 -7.61 3.32
N ILE A 40 -11.21 -7.23 3.19
CA ILE A 40 -10.81 -6.04 2.42
C ILE A 40 -11.27 -6.16 0.95
N LYS A 41 -11.11 -7.32 0.34
CA LYS A 41 -11.57 -7.56 -1.04
C LYS A 41 -13.07 -7.39 -1.16
N ASP A 42 -13.85 -8.05 -0.32
CA ASP A 42 -15.31 -8.01 -0.36
C ASP A 42 -15.85 -6.58 -0.13
N GLU A 43 -15.22 -5.81 0.76
CA GLU A 43 -15.58 -4.43 1.05
C GLU A 43 -15.20 -3.46 -0.07
N LEU A 44 -14.12 -3.70 -0.81
CA LEU A 44 -13.64 -2.81 -1.87
C LEU A 44 -14.15 -3.17 -3.27
N ASP A 45 -14.48 -4.42 -3.53
CA ASP A 45 -14.95 -4.90 -4.84
C ASP A 45 -16.14 -4.12 -5.41
N PRO A 46 -17.19 -3.76 -4.64
CA PRO A 46 -18.29 -2.96 -5.16
C PRO A 46 -17.84 -1.60 -5.69
N TYR A 47 -16.87 -0.98 -5.04
CA TYR A 47 -16.30 0.30 -5.47
C TYR A 47 -15.41 0.12 -6.70
N LEU A 48 -14.50 -0.83 -6.69
CA LEU A 48 -13.61 -1.13 -7.83
C LEU A 48 -14.41 -1.51 -9.08
N ASN A 49 -15.53 -2.23 -8.93
CA ASN A 49 -16.37 -2.64 -10.05
C ASN A 49 -17.21 -1.49 -10.62
N SER A 50 -17.56 -0.49 -9.81
CA SER A 50 -18.34 0.68 -10.22
C SER A 50 -17.50 1.84 -10.77
N TYR A 51 -16.18 1.84 -10.54
CA TYR A 51 -15.32 2.95 -10.94
C TYR A 51 -14.95 2.89 -12.42
N ILE A 52 -14.93 4.08 -13.03
CA ILE A 52 -14.50 4.26 -14.42
C ILE A 52 -12.97 4.18 -14.47
N LYS A 53 -12.42 3.51 -15.48
CA LYS A 53 -10.98 3.48 -15.75
C LYS A 53 -10.43 4.89 -15.98
N GLY A 54 -9.13 5.07 -15.77
CA GLY A 54 -8.44 6.33 -16.06
C GLY A 54 -8.57 6.73 -17.54
N LYS A 55 -8.31 7.99 -17.84
CA LYS A 55 -8.49 8.58 -19.17
C LYS A 55 -7.21 9.16 -19.76
N THR A 56 -6.11 9.04 -19.09
CA THR A 56 -4.80 9.57 -19.50
C THR A 56 -3.71 8.53 -19.25
N GLU A 57 -2.56 8.69 -19.91
CA GLU A 57 -1.38 7.85 -19.67
C GLU A 57 -0.96 7.85 -18.19
N PHE A 58 -1.10 8.99 -17.50
CA PHE A 58 -0.75 9.08 -16.08
C PHE A 58 -1.77 8.35 -15.19
N THR A 59 -3.06 8.44 -15.51
CA THR A 59 -4.11 7.77 -14.73
C THR A 59 -4.29 6.30 -15.11
N GLY A 60 -3.78 5.91 -16.27
CA GLY A 60 -3.86 4.55 -16.82
C GLY A 60 -5.22 4.23 -17.43
N PHE A 61 -5.24 3.77 -18.68
CA PHE A 61 -6.49 3.46 -19.40
C PHE A 61 -7.15 2.15 -18.93
N GLU A 62 -6.36 1.25 -18.36
CA GLU A 62 -6.84 -0.02 -17.77
C GLU A 62 -6.76 0.00 -16.22
N THR A 63 -6.61 1.17 -15.62
CA THR A 63 -6.42 1.34 -14.18
C THR A 63 -7.66 1.93 -13.52
N LYS A 64 -8.12 1.29 -12.45
CA LYS A 64 -9.17 1.80 -11.56
C LYS A 64 -8.58 2.27 -10.25
N ARG A 65 -9.12 3.35 -9.68
CA ARG A 65 -8.69 3.89 -8.39
C ARG A 65 -9.87 4.15 -7.48
N VAL A 66 -9.76 3.72 -6.23
CA VAL A 66 -10.74 3.99 -5.18
C VAL A 66 -10.02 4.68 -4.03
N GLY A 67 -10.38 5.92 -3.77
CA GLY A 67 -9.84 6.69 -2.65
C GLY A 67 -10.70 6.57 -1.38
N GLY A 68 -10.17 7.10 -0.26
CA GLY A 68 -10.90 7.18 1.00
C GLY A 68 -11.21 5.80 1.60
N LEU A 69 -10.25 4.89 1.58
CA LEU A 69 -10.45 3.49 1.98
C LEU A 69 -10.95 3.34 3.42
N LEU A 70 -10.50 4.20 4.34
CA LEU A 70 -10.91 4.13 5.74
C LEU A 70 -12.41 4.42 5.95
N ALA A 71 -13.05 5.15 5.02
CA ALA A 71 -14.49 5.38 5.05
C ALA A 71 -15.29 4.27 4.35
N ARG A 72 -14.62 3.31 3.70
CA ARG A 72 -15.25 2.29 2.83
C ARG A 72 -15.02 0.86 3.29
N SER A 73 -14.01 0.63 4.12
CA SER A 73 -13.58 -0.70 4.52
C SER A 73 -13.08 -0.69 5.96
N LEU A 74 -13.72 -1.50 6.80
CA LEU A 74 -13.24 -1.74 8.16
C LEU A 74 -11.91 -2.52 8.15
N GLY A 75 -11.75 -3.45 7.23
CA GLY A 75 -10.49 -4.16 7.06
C GLY A 75 -9.33 -3.23 6.69
N CYS A 76 -9.58 -2.15 5.91
CA CYS A 76 -8.58 -1.12 5.66
C CYS A 76 -8.27 -0.26 6.89
N GLN A 77 -9.24 -0.05 7.80
CA GLN A 77 -8.97 0.61 9.08
C GLN A 77 -8.06 -0.26 9.95
N ASP A 78 -8.33 -1.55 10.05
CA ASP A 78 -7.51 -2.50 10.80
C ASP A 78 -6.08 -2.56 10.23
N LEU A 79 -5.95 -2.59 8.91
CA LEU A 79 -4.65 -2.54 8.23
C LEU A 79 -3.90 -1.24 8.53
N ALA A 80 -4.57 -0.09 8.48
CA ALA A 80 -3.95 1.21 8.77
C ALA A 80 -3.52 1.34 10.24
N LEU A 81 -4.16 0.61 11.14
CA LEU A 81 -3.83 0.55 12.56
C LEU A 81 -2.89 -0.62 12.92
N HIS A 82 -2.40 -1.37 11.93
CA HIS A 82 -1.56 -2.53 12.18
C HIS A 82 -0.29 -2.13 12.97
N PRO A 83 -0.01 -2.73 14.14
CA PRO A 83 1.06 -2.28 15.04
C PRO A 83 2.44 -2.23 14.39
N LEU A 84 2.80 -3.28 13.63
CA LEU A 84 4.08 -3.35 12.92
C LEU A 84 4.23 -2.20 11.92
N ILE A 85 3.20 -1.96 11.10
CA ILE A 85 3.23 -0.91 10.06
C ILE A 85 3.34 0.48 10.70
N ASN A 86 2.60 0.74 11.78
CA ASN A 86 2.68 2.01 12.50
C ASN A 86 4.04 2.21 13.16
N SER A 87 4.62 1.17 13.77
CA SER A 87 5.95 1.23 14.38
C SER A 87 7.03 1.51 13.32
N LEU A 88 7.01 0.78 12.19
CA LEU A 88 7.93 1.01 11.09
C LEU A 88 7.82 2.42 10.52
N ALA A 89 6.60 2.91 10.27
CA ALA A 89 6.37 4.26 9.76
C ALA A 89 6.88 5.32 10.75
N CYS A 90 6.62 5.14 12.05
CA CYS A 90 7.08 6.03 13.10
C CYS A 90 8.62 6.11 13.14
N ASN A 91 9.28 4.96 13.14
CA ASN A 91 10.73 4.88 13.22
C ASN A 91 11.42 5.39 11.95
N PHE A 92 10.88 5.05 10.78
CA PHE A 92 11.42 5.50 9.49
C PHE A 92 11.26 7.02 9.30
N LEU A 93 10.14 7.60 9.73
CA LEU A 93 9.86 9.03 9.53
C LEU A 93 10.40 9.93 10.65
N LYS A 94 10.81 9.36 11.78
CA LYS A 94 11.33 10.11 12.95
C LYS A 94 12.44 11.13 12.63
N PRO A 95 13.40 10.85 11.72
CA PRO A 95 14.42 11.83 11.36
C PRO A 95 13.89 13.07 10.62
N TYR A 96 12.66 13.01 10.11
CA TYR A 96 12.07 14.04 9.26
C TYR A 96 11.02 14.91 9.98
N GLY A 97 10.62 14.55 11.21
CA GLY A 97 9.64 15.30 11.98
C GLY A 97 9.24 14.64 13.28
N ASP A 98 8.52 15.39 14.12
CA ASP A 98 8.05 14.92 15.44
C ASP A 98 6.88 13.94 15.40
N GLY A 99 6.33 13.71 14.22
CA GLY A 99 5.22 12.79 13.99
C GLY A 99 4.85 12.70 12.53
N TYR A 100 3.92 11.81 12.21
CA TYR A 100 3.38 11.67 10.86
C TYR A 100 1.85 11.58 10.89
N GLN A 101 1.24 11.87 9.78
CA GLN A 101 -0.19 11.73 9.57
C GLN A 101 -0.45 10.93 8.29
N LEU A 102 -1.47 10.09 8.32
CA LEU A 102 -1.96 9.44 7.13
C LEU A 102 -2.59 10.47 6.21
N HIS A 103 -1.96 10.75 5.06
CA HIS A 103 -2.40 11.78 4.12
C HIS A 103 -3.63 11.34 3.33
N PHE A 104 -3.53 10.23 2.63
CA PHE A 104 -4.65 9.65 1.88
C PHE A 104 -4.49 8.13 1.78
N THR A 105 -5.58 7.46 1.41
CA THR A 105 -5.60 6.03 1.17
C THR A 105 -6.23 5.76 -0.19
N SER A 106 -5.62 4.85 -0.96
CA SER A 106 -6.11 4.52 -2.30
C SER A 106 -5.85 3.05 -2.62
N ALA A 107 -6.86 2.38 -3.16
CA ALA A 107 -6.71 1.11 -3.86
C ALA A 107 -6.56 1.38 -5.35
N VAL A 108 -5.49 0.87 -5.93
CA VAL A 108 -5.18 1.01 -7.36
C VAL A 108 -5.19 -0.38 -7.98
N SER A 109 -6.15 -0.64 -8.88
CA SER A 109 -6.27 -1.90 -9.61
C SER A 109 -5.83 -1.69 -11.05
N ILE A 110 -4.68 -2.25 -11.40
CA ILE A 110 -4.07 -2.16 -12.72
C ILE A 110 -4.48 -3.39 -13.54
N GLY A 111 -5.18 -3.16 -14.64
CA GLY A 111 -5.63 -4.22 -15.53
C GLY A 111 -4.55 -4.73 -16.48
N PRO A 112 -4.78 -5.88 -17.11
CA PRO A 112 -3.87 -6.45 -18.11
C PRO A 112 -3.66 -5.50 -19.28
N GLY A 113 -2.41 -5.37 -19.74
CA GLY A 113 -2.07 -4.51 -20.88
C GLY A 113 -1.90 -3.03 -20.57
N GLU A 114 -2.01 -2.63 -19.31
CA GLU A 114 -1.74 -1.24 -18.90
C GLU A 114 -0.29 -0.84 -19.18
N THR A 115 -0.10 0.37 -19.64
CA THR A 115 1.23 0.95 -19.87
C THR A 115 1.86 1.39 -18.55
N LYS A 116 3.19 1.38 -18.51
CA LYS A 116 3.93 1.88 -17.35
C LYS A 116 3.74 3.39 -17.19
N GLN A 117 3.58 3.85 -15.97
CA GLN A 117 3.61 5.28 -15.66
C GLN A 117 5.03 5.86 -15.82
N ILE A 118 5.08 7.16 -16.11
CA ILE A 118 6.33 7.93 -16.01
C ILE A 118 6.79 7.95 -14.55
N LEU A 119 8.09 7.81 -14.32
CA LEU A 119 8.67 7.93 -12.97
C LEU A 119 8.31 9.29 -12.38
N HIS A 120 7.74 9.30 -11.18
CA HIS A 120 7.30 10.50 -10.49
C HIS A 120 7.49 10.36 -8.98
N ARG A 121 7.34 11.45 -8.27
CA ARG A 121 7.21 11.47 -6.80
C ARG A 121 5.79 11.81 -6.44
N ASP A 122 5.21 11.05 -5.52
CA ASP A 122 3.97 11.43 -4.86
C ASP A 122 4.24 12.61 -3.92
N ARG A 123 3.35 13.60 -3.94
CA ARG A 123 3.45 14.82 -3.12
C ARG A 123 2.18 14.99 -2.32
#